data_95e240f7170d686ad1e9ead075a700d0
#
_entry.id   95e240f7170d686ad1e9ead075a700d0
#
_cell.length_a   1.000
_cell.length_b   1.000
_cell.length_c   1.000
_cell.angle_alpha   90.00
_cell.angle_beta   90.00
_cell.angle_gamma   90.00
#
_symmetry.space_group_name_H-M   'P 1'
#
loop_
_entity.id
_entity.type
_entity.pdbx_description
1 polymer ?
#
loop_
_entity_poly.entity_id
_entity_poly.type
_entity_poly.pdbx_seq_one_letter_code
_entity_poly.pdbx_strand_id
1 'polypeptide(L)'
;MRKQNTLTGIPTSDGQRGFALFIVLMVMIVVAFLVVTAAQSYNTEQRISANESDRKLALSLAEAALREGELQVLDLEYDTDSKVTFSENCGEGLCTAVNVRTNTNNDNEEAFDNIVVQGKPTVEAVKRSCPANSAKNSTGLCIDNKGMEYKKGTGSVSKMPRYIIEYLGVKNGQNVYRVTAKAWGKNANTVVVLQSYVGNNDEQ
;
A
#
# COMPACT_ATOMS: atom_id res chain seq x y z
N MET A 1 -98.62 36.41 9.22
CA MET A 1 -98.15 35.07 9.61
C MET A 1 -96.80 34.89 9.06
N ARG A 2 -95.74 34.89 9.90
CA ARG A 2 -94.30 34.76 9.49
C ARG A 2 -93.84 33.39 9.89
N LYS A 3 -93.53 32.53 8.88
CA LYS A 3 -92.94 31.19 9.10
C LYS A 3 -91.47 31.32 9.47
N GLN A 4 -91.10 30.80 10.61
CA GLN A 4 -89.70 30.65 10.99
C GLN A 4 -89.16 29.36 10.39
N ASN A 5 -88.06 29.45 9.60
CA ASN A 5 -87.27 28.31 9.13
C ASN A 5 -86.29 27.89 10.23
N THR A 6 -86.45 26.70 10.75
CA THR A 6 -85.51 26.04 11.64
C THR A 6 -84.32 25.58 10.83
N LEU A 7 -83.17 26.08 11.16
CA LEU A 7 -81.88 25.60 10.65
C LEU A 7 -81.60 24.20 11.22
N THR A 8 -81.63 23.21 10.35
CA THR A 8 -81.20 21.85 10.66
C THR A 8 -79.72 21.84 11.00
N GLY A 9 -79.39 21.32 12.18
CA GLY A 9 -78.00 21.18 12.66
C GLY A 9 -77.19 20.29 11.76
N ILE A 10 -75.96 20.70 11.53
CA ILE A 10 -74.93 19.95 10.81
C ILE A 10 -74.50 18.74 11.67
N PRO A 11 -74.59 17.50 11.15
CA PRO A 11 -74.12 16.35 11.93
C PRO A 11 -72.60 16.45 12.16
N THR A 12 -72.18 16.58 13.40
CA THR A 12 -70.77 16.45 13.78
C THR A 12 -70.35 15.00 13.64
N SER A 13 -69.48 14.74 12.72
CA SER A 13 -68.88 13.42 12.46
C SER A 13 -67.87 13.10 13.60
N ASP A 14 -68.33 12.43 14.65
CA ASP A 14 -67.51 11.99 15.78
C ASP A 14 -66.69 10.68 15.49
N GLY A 15 -66.74 10.15 14.23
CA GLY A 15 -66.22 8.80 13.92
C GLY A 15 -64.78 8.71 13.49
N GLN A 16 -64.02 9.82 13.29
CA GLN A 16 -62.70 9.76 12.61
C GLN A 16 -61.47 9.88 13.51
N ARG A 17 -61.59 10.03 14.81
CA ARG A 17 -60.45 10.27 15.72
C ARG A 17 -59.52 9.07 15.88
N GLY A 18 -60.01 7.84 15.80
CA GLY A 18 -59.19 6.61 15.91
C GLY A 18 -58.36 6.27 14.66
N PHE A 19 -58.88 6.60 13.48
CA PHE A 19 -58.20 6.29 12.22
C PHE A 19 -56.98 7.18 11.94
N ALA A 20 -57.05 8.45 12.33
CA ALA A 20 -55.93 9.37 12.23
C ALA A 20 -54.72 8.92 13.06
N LEU A 21 -54.96 8.44 14.29
CA LEU A 21 -53.90 7.91 15.14
C LEU A 21 -53.20 6.69 14.52
N PHE A 22 -53.99 5.79 13.90
CA PHE A 22 -53.44 4.60 13.23
C PHE A 22 -52.54 4.97 12.02
N ILE A 23 -52.97 5.96 11.21
CA ILE A 23 -52.15 6.43 10.07
C ILE A 23 -50.84 7.05 10.58
N VAL A 24 -50.89 7.89 11.62
CA VAL A 24 -49.65 8.49 12.19
C VAL A 24 -48.73 7.44 12.72
N LEU A 25 -49.23 6.40 13.37
CA LEU A 25 -48.40 5.30 13.88
C LEU A 25 -47.76 4.50 12.75
N MET A 26 -48.50 4.21 11.66
CA MET A 26 -47.97 3.54 10.46
C MET A 26 -46.89 4.39 9.80
N VAL A 27 -47.07 5.69 9.64
CA VAL A 27 -46.07 6.60 9.06
C VAL A 27 -44.83 6.65 9.94
N MET A 28 -44.96 6.71 11.26
CA MET A 28 -43.82 6.71 12.18
C MET A 28 -43.00 5.43 12.08
N ILE A 29 -43.63 4.25 11.92
CA ILE A 29 -42.95 2.99 11.73
C ILE A 29 -42.15 3.00 10.41
N VAL A 30 -42.77 3.45 9.32
CA VAL A 30 -42.08 3.52 8.01
C VAL A 30 -40.87 4.46 8.05
N VAL A 31 -41.05 5.64 8.67
CA VAL A 31 -39.94 6.60 8.83
C VAL A 31 -38.82 6.00 9.70
N ALA A 32 -39.16 5.30 10.79
CA ALA A 32 -38.17 4.65 11.63
C ALA A 32 -37.35 3.62 10.85
N PHE A 33 -37.98 2.79 10.02
CA PHE A 33 -37.24 1.84 9.13
C PHE A 33 -36.35 2.55 8.16
N LEU A 34 -36.77 3.63 7.52
CA LEU A 34 -35.95 4.40 6.59
C LEU A 34 -34.70 4.99 7.27
N VAL A 35 -34.88 5.53 8.49
CA VAL A 35 -33.74 6.07 9.26
C VAL A 35 -32.72 4.99 9.63
N VAL A 36 -33.16 3.81 10.04
CA VAL A 36 -32.28 2.70 10.40
C VAL A 36 -31.50 2.22 9.19
N THR A 37 -32.14 2.05 8.02
CA THR A 37 -31.44 1.63 6.80
C THR A 37 -30.44 2.68 6.31
N ALA A 38 -30.79 3.96 6.36
CA ALA A 38 -29.87 5.05 6.00
C ALA A 38 -28.65 5.10 6.93
N ALA A 39 -28.84 4.91 8.23
CA ALA A 39 -27.73 4.90 9.20
C ALA A 39 -26.77 3.73 8.98
N GLN A 40 -27.25 2.55 8.57
CA GLN A 40 -26.40 1.40 8.26
C GLN A 40 -25.54 1.64 6.99
N SER A 41 -26.11 2.20 5.95
CA SER A 41 -25.38 2.56 4.74
C SER A 41 -24.25 3.55 5.03
N TYR A 42 -24.53 4.60 5.79
CA TYR A 42 -23.55 5.61 6.16
C TYR A 42 -22.33 5.03 6.91
N ASN A 43 -22.56 4.14 7.87
CA ASN A 43 -21.47 3.48 8.61
C ASN A 43 -20.59 2.61 7.71
N THR A 44 -21.17 1.95 6.71
CA THR A 44 -20.42 1.12 5.75
C THR A 44 -19.58 1.99 4.83
N GLU A 45 -20.12 3.07 4.31
CA GLU A 45 -19.39 4.01 3.45
C GLU A 45 -18.21 4.65 4.18
N GLN A 46 -18.36 5.04 5.45
CA GLN A 46 -17.27 5.58 6.26
C GLN A 46 -16.11 4.57 6.41
N ARG A 47 -16.41 3.29 6.65
CA ARG A 47 -15.39 2.24 6.78
C ARG A 47 -14.66 2.01 5.47
N ILE A 48 -15.37 1.98 4.35
CA ILE A 48 -14.78 1.84 3.02
C ILE A 48 -13.87 3.03 2.72
N SER A 49 -14.35 4.25 2.94
CA SER A 49 -13.59 5.49 2.71
C SER A 49 -12.32 5.55 3.56
N ALA A 50 -12.40 5.15 4.84
CA ALA A 50 -11.23 5.11 5.73
C ALA A 50 -10.18 4.10 5.25
N ASN A 51 -10.60 2.89 4.85
CA ASN A 51 -9.70 1.85 4.34
C ASN A 51 -9.06 2.27 3.01
N GLU A 52 -9.82 2.91 2.13
CA GLU A 52 -9.29 3.41 0.86
C GLU A 52 -8.30 4.55 1.06
N SER A 53 -8.59 5.47 1.97
CA SER A 53 -7.66 6.55 2.34
C SER A 53 -6.35 5.99 2.89
N ASP A 54 -6.42 4.97 3.74
CA ASP A 54 -5.23 4.31 4.31
C ASP A 54 -4.41 3.58 3.23
N ARG A 55 -5.08 2.92 2.29
CA ARG A 55 -4.43 2.28 1.15
C ARG A 55 -3.78 3.28 0.20
N LYS A 56 -4.43 4.41 -0.08
CA LYS A 56 -3.85 5.50 -0.90
C LYS A 56 -2.62 6.08 -0.23
N LEU A 57 -2.63 6.25 1.09
CA LEU A 57 -1.45 6.67 1.86
C LEU A 57 -0.30 5.66 1.70
N ALA A 58 -0.57 4.37 1.90
CA ALA A 58 0.44 3.33 1.73
C ALA A 58 0.98 3.29 0.29
N LEU A 59 0.11 3.48 -0.72
CA LEU A 59 0.51 3.51 -2.12
C LEU A 59 1.45 4.69 -2.41
N SER A 60 1.07 5.89 -2.02
CA SER A 60 1.89 7.09 -2.25
C SER A 60 3.26 7.00 -1.58
N LEU A 61 3.33 6.39 -0.40
CA LEU A 61 4.59 6.15 0.30
C LEU A 61 5.44 5.05 -0.35
N ALA A 62 4.79 4.02 -0.90
CA ALA A 62 5.50 2.98 -1.67
C ALA A 62 6.08 3.56 -2.96
N GLU A 63 5.34 4.42 -3.68
CA GLU A 63 5.82 5.13 -4.86
C GLU A 63 7.00 6.06 -4.54
N ALA A 64 6.92 6.79 -3.43
CA ALA A 64 8.00 7.67 -3.00
C ALA A 64 9.27 6.88 -2.63
N ALA A 65 9.13 5.75 -1.92
CA ALA A 65 10.24 4.88 -1.59
C ALA A 65 10.82 4.17 -2.84
N LEU A 66 9.96 3.80 -3.80
CA LEU A 66 10.38 3.23 -5.07
C LEU A 66 11.25 4.21 -5.86
N ARG A 67 10.80 5.46 -5.97
CA ARG A 67 11.55 6.52 -6.65
C ARG A 67 12.89 6.82 -5.96
N GLU A 68 12.95 6.79 -4.63
CA GLU A 68 14.22 6.92 -3.91
C GLU A 68 15.19 5.80 -4.25
N GLY A 69 14.68 4.55 -4.35
CA GLY A 69 15.47 3.40 -4.77
C GLY A 69 15.94 3.49 -6.22
N GLU A 70 15.12 4.01 -7.14
CA GLU A 70 15.50 4.26 -8.52
C GLU A 70 16.61 5.31 -8.64
N LEU A 71 16.51 6.40 -7.89
CA LEU A 71 17.55 7.43 -7.82
C LEU A 71 18.86 6.85 -7.26
N GLN A 72 18.77 6.00 -6.24
CA GLN A 72 19.95 5.36 -5.68
C GLN A 72 20.63 4.42 -6.68
N VAL A 73 19.89 3.72 -7.56
CA VAL A 73 20.48 2.93 -8.64
C VAL A 73 21.33 3.82 -9.56
N LEU A 74 20.84 5.01 -9.92
CA LEU A 74 21.58 5.96 -10.74
C LEU A 74 22.85 6.45 -10.03
N ASP A 75 22.77 6.73 -8.72
CA ASP A 75 23.93 7.13 -7.93
C ASP A 75 24.98 6.01 -7.83
N LEU A 76 24.55 4.74 -7.68
CA LEU A 76 25.45 3.57 -7.65
C LEU A 76 26.21 3.36 -8.97
N GLU A 77 25.60 3.71 -10.10
CA GLU A 77 26.24 3.61 -11.40
C GLU A 77 27.20 4.76 -11.71
N TYR A 78 26.91 5.95 -11.16
CA TYR A 78 27.75 7.13 -11.36
C TYR A 78 29.04 7.07 -10.52
N ASP A 79 29.05 6.36 -9.38
CA ASP A 79 30.22 6.18 -8.53
C ASP A 79 31.06 4.98 -9.00
N THR A 80 31.97 5.23 -9.93
CA THR A 80 32.86 4.21 -10.48
C THR A 80 34.05 3.86 -9.56
N ASP A 81 34.30 4.66 -8.54
CA ASP A 81 35.44 4.49 -7.63
C ASP A 81 35.16 3.53 -6.47
N SER A 82 33.89 3.32 -6.13
CA SER A 82 33.46 2.49 -5.01
C SER A 82 32.93 1.13 -5.45
N LYS A 83 33.43 0.05 -4.84
CA LYS A 83 32.89 -1.30 -5.08
C LYS A 83 31.55 -1.46 -4.37
N VAL A 84 30.50 -1.71 -5.15
CA VAL A 84 29.15 -1.99 -4.66
C VAL A 84 28.93 -3.48 -4.54
N THR A 85 28.56 -3.96 -3.35
CA THR A 85 28.37 -5.40 -3.10
C THR A 85 26.88 -5.74 -2.97
N PHE A 86 26.38 -6.55 -3.89
CA PHE A 86 25.07 -7.18 -3.80
C PHE A 86 25.24 -8.56 -3.18
N SER A 87 24.45 -8.86 -2.15
CA SER A 87 24.57 -10.10 -1.38
C SER A 87 23.26 -10.87 -1.28
N GLU A 88 23.37 -12.18 -1.05
CA GLU A 88 22.21 -13.03 -0.79
C GLU A 88 21.40 -12.58 0.46
N ASN A 89 22.10 -12.08 1.46
CA ASN A 89 21.50 -11.57 2.71
C ASN A 89 21.01 -10.13 2.61
N CYS A 90 21.02 -9.51 1.42
CA CYS A 90 20.57 -8.14 1.19
C CYS A 90 21.20 -7.12 2.14
N GLY A 91 22.51 -7.19 2.34
CA GLY A 91 23.24 -6.20 3.16
C GLY A 91 22.93 -4.79 2.67
N GLU A 92 22.58 -3.88 3.58
CA GLU A 92 22.23 -2.48 3.26
C GLU A 92 21.15 -2.33 2.18
N GLY A 93 20.23 -3.32 2.07
CA GLY A 93 19.19 -3.31 1.05
C GLY A 93 19.62 -3.73 -0.35
N LEU A 94 20.90 -4.08 -0.54
CA LEU A 94 21.45 -4.51 -1.82
C LEU A 94 21.44 -6.04 -1.92
N CYS A 95 20.63 -6.56 -2.81
CA CYS A 95 20.34 -7.99 -2.92
C CYS A 95 20.89 -8.58 -4.23
N THR A 96 21.43 -9.78 -4.16
CA THR A 96 21.69 -10.60 -5.35
C THR A 96 20.38 -11.21 -5.83
N ALA A 97 20.07 -11.11 -7.12
CA ALA A 97 18.92 -11.77 -7.71
C ALA A 97 19.16 -13.26 -7.95
N VAL A 98 18.08 -14.00 -8.21
CA VAL A 98 18.14 -15.42 -8.60
C VAL A 98 18.81 -15.55 -9.97
N ASN A 99 19.71 -16.53 -10.11
CA ASN A 99 20.40 -16.85 -11.36
C ASN A 99 21.36 -15.77 -11.91
N VAL A 100 21.74 -14.81 -11.10
CA VAL A 100 22.81 -13.87 -11.46
C VAL A 100 24.16 -14.61 -11.37
N ARG A 101 25.02 -14.42 -12.35
CA ARG A 101 26.38 -14.96 -12.33
C ARG A 101 27.20 -14.19 -11.30
N THR A 102 27.90 -14.92 -10.46
CA THR A 102 28.76 -14.33 -9.41
C THR A 102 30.18 -14.16 -9.98
N ASN A 103 30.79 -12.98 -9.78
CA ASN A 103 32.14 -12.67 -10.20
C ASN A 103 33.22 -13.32 -9.32
N THR A 104 32.93 -14.39 -8.61
CA THR A 104 33.85 -14.97 -7.61
C THR A 104 34.99 -15.77 -8.19
N ASN A 105 35.02 -16.06 -9.48
CA ASN A 105 36.15 -16.75 -10.13
C ASN A 105 36.32 -16.26 -11.58
N ASN A 106 37.35 -15.51 -11.83
CA ASN A 106 38.17 -15.33 -13.03
C ASN A 106 37.62 -15.68 -14.44
N ASP A 107 36.32 -15.76 -14.63
CA ASP A 107 35.77 -15.95 -15.96
C ASP A 107 35.40 -14.58 -16.51
N ASN A 108 36.15 -14.19 -17.55
CA ASN A 108 36.07 -12.98 -18.35
C ASN A 108 34.66 -12.71 -18.90
N GLU A 109 33.70 -12.41 -18.07
CA GLU A 109 32.41 -11.86 -18.48
C GLU A 109 32.22 -10.51 -17.81
N GLU A 110 32.09 -9.51 -18.63
CA GLU A 110 31.86 -8.09 -18.42
C GLU A 110 30.84 -7.77 -17.35
N ALA A 111 31.16 -8.04 -16.08
CA ALA A 111 30.55 -7.30 -14.99
C ALA A 111 31.35 -6.01 -14.88
N PHE A 112 30.70 -4.89 -14.82
CA PHE A 112 31.37 -3.62 -14.58
C PHE A 112 32.28 -3.77 -13.36
N ASP A 113 33.49 -3.26 -13.46
CA ASP A 113 34.61 -3.48 -12.51
C ASP A 113 34.25 -3.12 -11.04
N ASN A 114 33.18 -2.35 -10.82
CA ASN A 114 32.74 -1.88 -9.52
C ASN A 114 31.62 -2.71 -8.87
N ILE A 115 31.00 -3.68 -9.58
CA ILE A 115 29.89 -4.48 -9.02
C ILE A 115 30.40 -5.84 -8.55
N VAL A 116 30.20 -6.14 -7.28
CA VAL A 116 30.51 -7.43 -6.66
C VAL A 116 29.23 -8.16 -6.32
N VAL A 117 29.07 -9.39 -6.83
CA VAL A 117 27.89 -10.23 -6.58
C VAL A 117 28.28 -11.40 -5.70
N GLN A 118 27.58 -11.56 -4.56
CA GLN A 118 27.84 -12.61 -3.57
C GLN A 118 26.62 -13.48 -3.33
N GLY A 119 26.86 -14.79 -3.23
CA GLY A 119 25.82 -15.78 -2.95
C GLY A 119 25.11 -16.26 -4.21
N LYS A 120 24.34 -17.36 -4.05
CA LYS A 120 23.51 -17.96 -5.12
C LYS A 120 22.10 -18.20 -4.60
N PRO A 121 21.28 -17.14 -4.44
CA PRO A 121 19.94 -17.28 -3.92
C PRO A 121 19.06 -18.09 -4.87
N THR A 122 18.16 -18.90 -4.28
CA THR A 122 17.15 -19.67 -5.01
C THR A 122 15.77 -19.02 -5.00
N VAL A 123 15.61 -17.96 -4.20
CA VAL A 123 14.32 -17.25 -4.00
C VAL A 123 14.54 -15.75 -4.26
N GLU A 124 13.59 -15.12 -4.92
CA GLU A 124 13.60 -13.66 -5.14
C GLU A 124 13.70 -12.90 -3.81
N ALA A 125 14.41 -11.77 -3.79
CA ALA A 125 14.69 -11.01 -2.58
C ALA A 125 13.42 -10.57 -1.83
N VAL A 126 12.35 -10.23 -2.55
CA VAL A 126 11.05 -9.84 -1.97
C VAL A 126 10.40 -10.96 -1.14
N LYS A 127 10.66 -12.22 -1.48
CA LYS A 127 10.13 -13.42 -0.81
C LYS A 127 11.14 -14.08 0.12
N ARG A 128 12.40 -13.63 0.08
CA ARG A 128 13.52 -14.19 0.84
C ARG A 128 13.46 -13.77 2.29
N SER A 129 13.81 -14.71 3.18
CA SER A 129 13.94 -14.43 4.61
C SER A 129 15.38 -14.08 4.96
N CYS A 130 15.56 -13.02 5.72
CA CYS A 130 16.83 -12.55 6.24
C CYS A 130 16.78 -12.45 7.77
N PRO A 131 17.93 -12.62 8.46
CA PRO A 131 17.99 -12.39 9.91
C PRO A 131 17.79 -10.90 10.21
N ALA A 132 17.09 -10.60 11.31
CA ALA A 132 16.97 -9.24 11.81
C ALA A 132 18.32 -8.73 12.34
N ASN A 133 18.57 -7.43 12.18
CA ASN A 133 19.81 -6.82 12.65
C ASN A 133 20.01 -6.90 14.18
N SER A 134 18.90 -6.93 14.93
CA SER A 134 18.91 -6.81 16.41
C SER A 134 18.70 -8.13 17.15
N ALA A 135 18.30 -9.20 16.49
CA ALA A 135 18.00 -10.48 17.15
C ALA A 135 18.44 -11.65 16.28
N LYS A 136 19.43 -12.39 16.75
CA LYS A 136 20.01 -13.54 16.03
C LYS A 136 19.01 -14.66 15.69
N ASN A 137 17.82 -14.65 16.31
CA ASN A 137 16.82 -15.72 16.18
C ASN A 137 15.50 -15.29 15.52
N SER A 138 15.36 -14.02 15.08
CA SER A 138 14.16 -13.60 14.35
C SER A 138 14.46 -13.49 12.85
N THR A 139 13.80 -14.33 12.07
CA THR A 139 13.83 -14.28 10.61
C THR A 139 12.55 -13.58 10.12
N GLY A 140 12.69 -12.70 9.14
CA GLY A 140 11.59 -12.05 8.46
C GLY A 140 11.96 -11.79 7.02
N LEU A 141 11.06 -11.22 6.23
CA LEU A 141 11.37 -10.87 4.85
C LEU A 141 12.58 -9.93 4.79
N CYS A 142 13.45 -10.15 3.79
CA CYS A 142 14.65 -9.33 3.62
C CYS A 142 14.33 -7.83 3.51
N ILE A 143 13.27 -7.48 2.81
CA ILE A 143 12.81 -6.09 2.72
C ILE A 143 12.42 -5.50 4.08
N ASP A 144 11.86 -6.30 4.99
CA ASP A 144 11.45 -5.82 6.32
C ASP A 144 12.64 -5.67 7.28
N ASN A 145 13.65 -6.52 7.14
CA ASN A 145 14.79 -6.57 8.05
C ASN A 145 16.02 -5.81 7.56
N LYS A 146 16.25 -5.79 6.25
CA LYS A 146 17.45 -5.27 5.60
C LYS A 146 17.17 -4.14 4.62
N GLY A 147 15.90 -3.95 4.21
CA GLY A 147 15.54 -2.87 3.29
C GLY A 147 15.92 -1.49 3.85
N MET A 148 16.31 -0.61 2.96
CA MET A 148 16.60 0.79 3.27
C MET A 148 15.33 1.53 3.63
N GLU A 149 15.40 2.36 4.68
CA GLU A 149 14.23 3.11 5.17
C GLU A 149 14.07 4.43 4.43
N TYR A 150 12.87 4.65 3.88
CA TYR A 150 12.47 5.95 3.37
C TYR A 150 11.93 6.81 4.52
N LYS A 151 12.64 7.91 4.84
CA LYS A 151 12.35 8.75 6.03
C LYS A 151 11.70 10.09 5.70
N LYS A 152 11.54 10.44 4.41
CA LYS A 152 11.04 11.75 3.98
C LYS A 152 9.50 11.78 4.02
N GLY A 153 8.90 12.72 4.75
CA GLY A 153 7.46 13.01 4.67
C GLY A 153 6.50 11.88 5.06
N THR A 154 6.92 10.94 5.91
CA THR A 154 6.15 9.72 6.18
C THR A 154 4.93 9.91 7.09
N GLY A 155 4.78 11.05 7.76
CA GLY A 155 3.64 11.29 8.65
C GLY A 155 3.44 10.20 9.72
N SER A 156 2.19 9.97 10.15
CA SER A 156 1.85 8.90 11.10
C SER A 156 1.51 7.61 10.37
N VAL A 157 2.46 6.70 10.27
CA VAL A 157 2.31 5.36 9.67
C VAL A 157 2.66 4.27 10.67
N SER A 158 2.17 3.05 10.45
CA SER A 158 2.44 1.92 11.35
C SER A 158 3.90 1.45 11.31
N LYS A 159 4.53 1.54 10.13
CA LYS A 159 5.96 1.25 9.90
C LYS A 159 6.50 2.15 8.80
N MET A 160 7.80 2.49 8.90
CA MET A 160 8.48 3.25 7.85
C MET A 160 8.53 2.47 6.55
N PRO A 161 8.29 3.12 5.39
CA PRO A 161 8.46 2.51 4.09
C PRO A 161 9.89 2.04 3.89
N ARG A 162 10.06 0.94 3.17
CA ARG A 162 11.36 0.33 2.89
C ARG A 162 11.48 -0.05 1.44
N TYR A 163 12.71 -0.07 0.93
CA TYR A 163 13.01 -0.57 -0.40
C TYR A 163 14.28 -1.42 -0.40
N ILE A 164 14.38 -2.29 -1.39
CA ILE A 164 15.57 -3.09 -1.71
C ILE A 164 15.87 -2.95 -3.19
N ILE A 165 17.14 -3.09 -3.53
CA ILE A 165 17.64 -3.09 -4.90
C ILE A 165 18.24 -4.46 -5.18
N GLU A 166 17.72 -5.15 -6.19
CA GLU A 166 18.26 -6.43 -6.67
C GLU A 166 19.03 -6.21 -7.97
N TYR A 167 20.27 -6.66 -8.00
CA TYR A 167 21.03 -6.71 -9.23
C TYR A 167 20.65 -7.94 -10.04
N LEU A 168 20.15 -7.74 -11.26
CA LEU A 168 19.68 -8.80 -12.17
C LEU A 168 20.76 -9.26 -13.16
N GLY A 169 21.90 -8.57 -13.21
CA GLY A 169 22.98 -8.84 -14.15
C GLY A 169 22.98 -7.90 -15.35
N VAL A 170 23.77 -8.24 -16.35
CA VAL A 170 23.90 -7.47 -17.58
C VAL A 170 22.96 -8.03 -18.65
N LYS A 171 22.23 -7.13 -19.33
CA LYS A 171 21.40 -7.46 -20.48
C LYS A 171 21.67 -6.45 -21.59
N ASN A 172 22.07 -6.95 -22.76
CA ASN A 172 22.43 -6.11 -23.91
C ASN A 172 23.53 -5.08 -23.59
N GLY A 173 24.50 -5.45 -22.75
CA GLY A 173 25.62 -4.56 -22.37
C GLY A 173 25.26 -3.57 -21.26
N GLN A 174 24.03 -3.61 -20.70
CA GLN A 174 23.57 -2.70 -19.69
C GLN A 174 23.30 -3.42 -18.37
N ASN A 175 23.64 -2.79 -17.25
CA ASN A 175 23.25 -3.27 -15.94
C ASN A 175 21.73 -3.14 -15.77
N VAL A 176 21.12 -4.18 -15.24
CA VAL A 176 19.67 -4.20 -14.96
C VAL A 176 19.45 -4.46 -13.49
N TYR A 177 18.62 -3.64 -12.88
CA TYR A 177 18.25 -3.72 -11.48
C TYR A 177 16.73 -3.85 -11.34
N ARG A 178 16.31 -4.46 -10.26
CA ARG A 178 14.93 -4.45 -9.80
C ARG A 178 14.86 -3.74 -8.46
N VAL A 179 14.09 -2.67 -8.42
CA VAL A 179 13.78 -1.96 -7.17
C VAL A 179 12.43 -2.45 -6.66
N THR A 180 12.39 -2.87 -5.41
CA THR A 180 11.14 -3.27 -4.74
C THR A 180 10.94 -2.38 -3.54
N ALA A 181 9.83 -1.68 -3.49
CA ALA A 181 9.42 -0.86 -2.35
C ALA A 181 8.21 -1.46 -1.64
N LYS A 182 8.19 -1.33 -0.31
CA LYS A 182 7.11 -1.78 0.56
C LYS A 182 6.75 -0.68 1.54
N ALA A 183 5.49 -0.35 1.64
CA ALA A 183 4.99 0.65 2.56
C ALA A 183 3.74 0.17 3.31
N TRP A 184 3.52 0.78 4.46
CA TRP A 184 2.40 0.50 5.34
C TRP A 184 1.54 1.74 5.51
N GLY A 185 0.24 1.55 5.69
CA GLY A 185 -0.67 2.60 6.08
C GLY A 185 -0.58 2.93 7.57
N LYS A 186 -1.55 3.67 8.06
CA LYS A 186 -1.76 3.88 9.50
C LYS A 186 -2.08 2.55 10.19
N ASN A 187 -2.84 1.70 9.50
CA ASN A 187 -3.08 0.33 9.93
C ASN A 187 -1.93 -0.59 9.47
N ALA A 188 -1.37 -1.37 10.39
CA ALA A 188 -0.27 -2.30 10.11
C ALA A 188 -0.63 -3.42 9.10
N ASN A 189 -1.91 -3.70 8.92
CA ASN A 189 -2.41 -4.69 7.97
C ASN A 189 -2.56 -4.11 6.54
N THR A 190 -2.54 -2.78 6.39
CA THR A 190 -2.56 -2.13 5.09
C THR A 190 -1.14 -2.06 4.55
N VAL A 191 -0.84 -2.93 3.59
CA VAL A 191 0.50 -3.05 2.99
C VAL A 191 0.41 -2.92 1.49
N VAL A 192 1.32 -2.14 0.90
CA VAL A 192 1.49 -2.01 -0.54
C VAL A 192 2.93 -2.34 -0.90
N VAL A 193 3.12 -3.14 -1.95
CA VAL A 193 4.42 -3.49 -2.52
C VAL A 193 4.42 -3.12 -3.98
N LEU A 194 5.42 -2.36 -4.41
CA LEU A 194 5.64 -1.95 -5.79
C LEU A 194 7.01 -2.43 -6.27
N GLN A 195 7.13 -2.67 -7.56
CA GLN A 195 8.39 -3.03 -8.20
C GLN A 195 8.59 -2.25 -9.49
N SER A 196 9.83 -1.86 -9.75
CA SER A 196 10.26 -1.31 -11.03
C SER A 196 11.55 -1.99 -11.49
N TYR A 197 11.82 -1.86 -12.77
CA TYR A 197 13.06 -2.30 -13.40
C TYR A 197 13.79 -1.06 -13.93
N VAL A 198 15.04 -0.93 -13.54
CA VAL A 198 15.92 0.18 -13.95
C VAL A 198 17.07 -0.41 -14.75
N GLY A 199 17.26 0.08 -15.95
CA GLY A 199 18.43 -0.22 -16.77
C GLY A 199 19.11 1.10 -17.11
N ASN A 200 20.44 1.12 -17.20
CA ASN A 200 21.16 2.29 -17.65
C ASN A 200 21.06 2.35 -19.18
N ASN A 201 20.40 3.37 -19.69
CA ASN A 201 20.50 3.73 -21.10
C ASN A 201 21.59 4.79 -21.20
N ASP A 202 22.82 4.37 -21.37
CA ASP A 202 23.86 5.26 -21.88
C ASP A 202 23.47 5.63 -23.33
N GLU A 203 22.57 6.60 -23.48
CA GLU A 203 22.43 7.29 -24.76
C GLU A 203 23.72 8.08 -24.98
N GLN A 204 24.55 7.53 -25.86
CA GLN A 204 25.69 8.24 -26.46
C GLN A 204 25.20 9.39 -27.34
#